data_a717d1505bc58c4e6558507bb77f678e
#
_entry.id   a717d1505bc58c4e6558507bb77f678e
#
_cell.length_a   1.000
_cell.length_b   1.000
_cell.length_c   1.000
_cell.angle_alpha   90.00
_cell.angle_beta   90.00
_cell.angle_gamma   90.00
#
_symmetry.space_group_name_H-M   'P 1'
#
loop_
_entity.id
_entity.type
_entity.pdbx_description
1 polymer ?
#
loop_
_entity_poly.entity_id
_entity_poly.type
_entity_poly.pdbx_seq_one_letter_code
_entity_poly.pdbx_strand_id
1 'polypeptide(L)'
;ANEHRLASLSSALLNSALQKWQALPMLEQPVAAGEMSPVINPAEPKDIVGYVREATPREVEQALESAVNNAPIWFATPPAERAAILHRAAVLMESQMQQLIGILVREAGKTFSNAIAEVREAVDFLHYYAGQVRDDFANETHRPLGPVVCISPWNFPLAIFTGQIAAALAAGNSLSLIHI
;
A
#
# COMPACT_ATOMS: atom_id res chain seq x y z
N ALA A 1 25.76 10.63 13.94
CA ALA A 1 25.06 9.56 13.21
C ALA A 1 25.41 8.22 13.83
N ASN A 2 24.46 7.30 13.89
CA ASN A 2 24.72 5.94 14.40
C ASN A 2 25.26 5.08 13.24
N GLU A 3 26.56 4.78 13.28
CA GLU A 3 27.28 4.04 12.23
C GLU A 3 26.66 2.66 11.99
N HIS A 4 26.20 1.95 13.05
CA HIS A 4 25.53 0.66 12.90
C HIS A 4 24.23 0.75 12.11
N ARG A 5 23.44 1.82 12.33
CA ARG A 5 22.20 2.04 11.56
C ARG A 5 22.49 2.37 10.11
N LEU A 6 23.55 3.15 9.84
CA LEU A 6 23.97 3.44 8.47
C LEU A 6 24.47 2.19 7.75
N ALA A 7 25.26 1.35 8.41
CA ALA A 7 25.73 0.09 7.84
C ALA A 7 24.57 -0.88 7.57
N SER A 8 23.61 -0.98 8.52
CA SER A 8 22.39 -1.79 8.33
C SER A 8 21.57 -1.31 7.15
N LEU A 9 21.33 0.01 7.04
CA LEU A 9 20.60 0.59 5.92
C LEU A 9 21.32 0.33 4.60
N SER A 10 22.64 0.56 4.53
CA SER A 10 23.43 0.31 3.33
C SER A 10 23.33 -1.15 2.87
N SER A 11 23.46 -2.11 3.81
CA SER A 11 23.31 -3.53 3.49
C SER A 11 21.92 -3.87 2.99
N ALA A 12 20.87 -3.32 3.62
CA ALA A 12 19.48 -3.54 3.20
C ALA A 12 19.19 -2.97 1.80
N LEU A 13 19.73 -1.79 1.49
CA LEU A 13 19.60 -1.16 0.17
C LEU A 13 20.31 -1.97 -0.92
N LEU A 14 21.52 -2.47 -0.65
CA LEU A 14 22.24 -3.34 -1.58
C LEU A 14 21.47 -4.65 -1.82
N ASN A 15 20.95 -5.28 -0.77
CA ASN A 15 20.14 -6.49 -0.88
C ASN A 15 18.84 -6.24 -1.66
N SER A 16 18.16 -5.12 -1.39
CA SER A 16 16.95 -4.71 -2.13
C SER A 16 17.24 -4.49 -3.63
N ALA A 17 18.41 -3.96 -3.97
CA ALA A 17 18.82 -3.75 -5.35
C ALA A 17 19.04 -5.05 -6.14
N LEU A 18 19.32 -6.15 -5.46
CA LEU A 18 19.48 -7.48 -6.09
C LEU A 18 18.13 -8.18 -6.33
N GLN A 19 17.06 -7.75 -5.66
CA GLN A 19 15.73 -8.35 -5.82
C GLN A 19 15.05 -7.80 -7.08
N LYS A 20 14.33 -8.69 -7.77
CA LYS A 20 13.44 -8.33 -8.88
C LYS A 20 12.01 -8.40 -8.38
N TRP A 21 11.40 -7.24 -8.25
CA TRP A 21 10.04 -7.10 -7.78
C TRP A 21 9.04 -7.45 -8.88
N GLN A 22 7.91 -7.99 -8.50
CA GLN A 22 6.79 -8.23 -9.40
C GLN A 22 5.51 -7.73 -8.77
N ALA A 23 4.73 -6.98 -9.53
CA ALA A 23 3.41 -6.53 -9.15
C ALA A 23 2.36 -7.06 -10.14
N LEU A 24 1.32 -7.65 -9.61
CA LEU A 24 0.19 -8.21 -10.36
C LEU A 24 -1.09 -7.65 -9.76
N PRO A 25 -2.19 -7.57 -10.52
CA PRO A 25 -3.51 -7.28 -9.98
C PRO A 25 -3.86 -8.27 -8.86
N MET A 26 -4.24 -7.75 -7.70
CA MET A 26 -4.63 -8.55 -6.53
C MET A 26 -6.11 -8.94 -6.65
N LEU A 27 -6.36 -10.11 -7.20
CA LEU A 27 -7.70 -10.66 -7.40
C LEU A 27 -7.82 -12.00 -6.68
N GLU A 28 -9.03 -12.37 -6.27
CA GLU A 28 -9.33 -13.68 -5.67
C GLU A 28 -8.98 -14.85 -6.60
N GLN A 29 -9.19 -14.64 -7.90
CA GLN A 29 -8.82 -15.60 -8.93
C GLN A 29 -7.81 -14.94 -9.88
N PRO A 30 -6.53 -15.34 -9.84
CA PRO A 30 -5.55 -14.83 -10.78
C PRO A 30 -5.97 -15.15 -12.22
N VAL A 31 -6.10 -14.12 -13.04
CA VAL A 31 -6.32 -14.31 -14.47
C VAL A 31 -4.99 -14.65 -15.15
N ALA A 32 -5.09 -15.37 -16.28
CA ALA A 32 -3.96 -15.91 -17.03
C ALA A 32 -2.83 -14.91 -17.28
N ALA A 33 -1.62 -15.44 -17.47
CA ALA A 33 -0.40 -14.70 -17.77
C ALA A 33 -0.62 -13.61 -18.85
N GLY A 34 -0.32 -12.37 -18.46
CA GLY A 34 -0.27 -11.21 -19.33
C GLY A 34 1.17 -10.75 -19.53
N GLU A 35 1.37 -9.83 -20.45
CA GLU A 35 2.67 -9.23 -20.70
C GLU A 35 3.12 -8.41 -19.47
N MET A 36 4.37 -8.60 -19.05
CA MET A 36 4.99 -7.89 -17.93
C MET A 36 5.79 -6.72 -18.49
N SER A 37 5.50 -5.53 -18.02
CA SER A 37 6.25 -4.31 -18.35
C SER A 37 7.34 -4.04 -17.33
N PRO A 38 8.57 -3.64 -17.75
CA PRO A 38 9.63 -3.31 -16.81
C PRO A 38 9.36 -1.98 -16.10
N VAL A 39 9.61 -1.94 -14.80
CA VAL A 39 9.67 -0.73 -14.00
C VAL A 39 11.13 -0.29 -13.92
N ILE A 40 11.42 0.89 -14.44
CA ILE A 40 12.78 1.39 -14.65
C ILE A 40 13.12 2.45 -13.60
N ASN A 41 14.33 2.39 -13.06
CA ASN A 41 14.85 3.42 -12.18
C ASN A 41 15.04 4.74 -12.99
N PRO A 42 14.38 5.85 -12.61
CA PRO A 42 14.46 7.10 -13.35
C PRO A 42 15.87 7.73 -13.33
N ALA A 43 16.70 7.39 -12.34
CA ALA A 43 18.07 7.89 -12.24
C ALA A 43 19.09 7.03 -13.01
N GLU A 44 18.76 5.76 -13.32
CA GLU A 44 19.63 4.81 -14.04
C GLU A 44 18.77 3.94 -14.97
N PRO A 45 18.58 4.33 -16.23
CA PRO A 45 17.69 3.62 -17.16
C PRO A 45 18.02 2.15 -17.43
N LYS A 46 19.22 1.71 -17.10
CA LYS A 46 19.63 0.29 -17.21
C LYS A 46 19.26 -0.53 -15.98
N ASP A 47 18.89 0.12 -14.89
CA ASP A 47 18.46 -0.54 -13.66
C ASP A 47 16.95 -0.82 -13.72
N ILE A 48 16.61 -2.09 -13.90
CA ILE A 48 15.24 -2.59 -13.84
C ILE A 48 14.93 -2.92 -12.38
N VAL A 49 14.02 -2.17 -11.76
CA VAL A 49 13.58 -2.36 -10.38
C VAL A 49 12.74 -3.62 -10.26
N GLY A 50 11.85 -3.84 -11.21
CA GLY A 50 10.94 -4.97 -11.22
C GLY A 50 10.07 -5.00 -12.47
N TYR A 51 8.99 -5.73 -12.40
CA TYR A 51 8.04 -5.87 -13.48
C TYR A 51 6.60 -5.72 -12.97
N VAL A 52 5.75 -5.10 -13.75
CA VAL A 52 4.33 -4.92 -13.47
C VAL A 52 3.49 -5.50 -14.60
N ARG A 53 2.38 -6.11 -14.24
CA ARG A 53 1.31 -6.43 -15.18
C ARG A 53 0.11 -5.54 -14.87
N GLU A 54 -0.31 -4.79 -15.86
CA GLU A 54 -1.50 -3.95 -15.75
C GLU A 54 -2.78 -4.79 -15.71
N ALA A 55 -3.80 -4.28 -15.00
CA ALA A 55 -5.09 -4.92 -14.95
C ALA A 55 -5.82 -4.75 -16.30
N THR A 56 -6.46 -5.82 -16.78
CA THR A 56 -7.36 -5.74 -17.90
C THR A 56 -8.70 -5.12 -17.50
N PRO A 57 -9.51 -4.58 -18.44
CA PRO A 57 -10.85 -4.07 -18.14
C PRO A 57 -11.73 -5.10 -17.41
N ARG A 58 -11.65 -6.37 -17.80
CA ARG A 58 -12.40 -7.45 -17.15
C ARG A 58 -11.95 -7.67 -15.68
N GLU A 59 -10.66 -7.58 -15.41
CA GLU A 59 -10.13 -7.68 -14.04
C GLU A 59 -10.58 -6.51 -13.17
N VAL A 60 -10.67 -5.31 -13.74
CA VAL A 60 -11.22 -4.14 -13.04
C VAL A 60 -12.70 -4.37 -12.69
N GLU A 61 -13.51 -4.87 -13.63
CA GLU A 61 -14.91 -5.21 -13.38
C GLU A 61 -15.04 -6.26 -12.26
N GLN A 62 -14.24 -7.33 -12.31
CA GLN A 62 -14.22 -8.37 -11.27
C GLN A 62 -13.81 -7.81 -9.91
N ALA A 63 -12.84 -6.91 -9.84
CA ALA A 63 -12.43 -6.26 -8.60
C ALA A 63 -13.56 -5.42 -8.01
N LEU A 64 -14.29 -4.68 -8.83
CA LEU A 64 -15.45 -3.90 -8.40
C LEU A 64 -16.61 -4.79 -7.92
N GLU A 65 -16.93 -5.86 -8.62
CA GLU A 65 -17.93 -6.84 -8.21
C GLU A 65 -17.54 -7.48 -6.86
N SER A 66 -16.29 -7.89 -6.71
CA SER A 66 -15.78 -8.44 -5.45
C SER A 66 -15.88 -7.41 -4.31
N ALA A 67 -15.53 -6.16 -4.56
CA ALA A 67 -15.67 -5.09 -3.57
C ALA A 67 -17.11 -4.87 -3.13
N VAL A 68 -18.06 -4.91 -4.06
CA VAL A 68 -19.51 -4.79 -3.76
C VAL A 68 -19.97 -5.98 -2.91
N ASN A 69 -19.64 -7.19 -3.33
CA ASN A 69 -20.09 -8.43 -2.66
C ASN A 69 -19.52 -8.57 -1.25
N ASN A 70 -18.29 -8.12 -1.01
CA ASN A 70 -17.61 -8.21 0.28
C ASN A 70 -17.88 -7.01 1.20
N ALA A 71 -18.48 -5.92 0.71
CA ALA A 71 -18.76 -4.73 1.51
C ALA A 71 -19.58 -5.01 2.78
N PRO A 72 -20.67 -5.81 2.76
CA PRO A 72 -21.44 -6.11 3.96
C PRO A 72 -20.64 -6.91 4.99
N ILE A 73 -19.77 -7.82 4.54
CA ILE A 73 -18.94 -8.68 5.40
C ILE A 73 -17.92 -7.82 6.13
N TRP A 74 -17.22 -6.93 5.39
CA TRP A 74 -16.24 -6.03 5.98
C TRP A 74 -16.87 -5.03 6.95
N PHE A 75 -18.02 -4.48 6.60
CA PHE A 75 -18.76 -3.58 7.49
C PHE A 75 -19.20 -4.28 8.78
N ALA A 76 -19.59 -5.56 8.72
CA ALA A 76 -19.97 -6.34 9.91
C ALA A 76 -18.80 -6.57 10.87
N THR A 77 -17.54 -6.43 10.39
CA THR A 77 -16.35 -6.52 11.25
C THR A 77 -16.38 -5.37 12.28
N PRO A 78 -16.25 -5.69 13.59
CA PRO A 78 -16.29 -4.65 14.63
C PRO A 78 -15.20 -3.57 14.41
N PRO A 79 -15.49 -2.29 14.74
CA PRO A 79 -14.54 -1.19 14.58
C PRO A 79 -13.18 -1.47 15.24
N ALA A 80 -13.19 -2.05 16.45
CA ALA A 80 -11.97 -2.40 17.18
C ALA A 80 -11.11 -3.45 16.44
N GLU A 81 -11.75 -4.40 15.74
CA GLU A 81 -11.02 -5.40 14.94
C GLU A 81 -10.42 -4.78 13.68
N ARG A 82 -11.16 -3.89 12.99
CA ARG A 82 -10.63 -3.11 11.86
C ARG A 82 -9.42 -2.29 12.29
N ALA A 83 -9.51 -1.61 13.45
CA ALA A 83 -8.40 -0.87 14.04
C ALA A 83 -7.18 -1.77 14.30
N ALA A 84 -7.39 -2.94 14.90
CA ALA A 84 -6.32 -3.89 15.19
C ALA A 84 -5.61 -4.39 13.92
N ILE A 85 -6.33 -4.55 12.81
CA ILE A 85 -5.75 -4.92 11.50
C ILE A 85 -4.82 -3.81 11.01
N LEU A 86 -5.27 -2.54 11.06
CA LEU A 86 -4.45 -1.40 10.64
C LEU A 86 -3.21 -1.21 11.52
N HIS A 87 -3.32 -1.40 12.82
CA HIS A 87 -2.16 -1.38 13.72
C HIS A 87 -1.14 -2.47 13.38
N ARG A 88 -1.57 -3.69 13.07
CA ARG A 88 -0.67 -4.75 12.62
C ARG A 88 0.00 -4.40 11.29
N ALA A 89 -0.73 -3.79 10.37
CA ALA A 89 -0.16 -3.31 9.10
C ALA A 89 0.92 -2.25 9.33
N ALA A 90 0.71 -1.31 10.27
CA ALA A 90 1.69 -0.30 10.65
C ALA A 90 2.99 -0.95 11.18
N VAL A 91 2.87 -1.90 12.10
CA VAL A 91 4.04 -2.63 12.66
C VAL A 91 4.80 -3.39 11.57
N LEU A 92 4.09 -4.04 10.64
CA LEU A 92 4.72 -4.73 9.51
C LEU A 92 5.45 -3.75 8.58
N MET A 93 4.84 -2.60 8.29
CA MET A 93 5.46 -1.56 7.46
C MET A 93 6.72 -0.99 8.12
N GLU A 94 6.70 -0.71 9.42
CA GLU A 94 7.88 -0.28 10.18
C GLU A 94 9.00 -1.34 10.15
N SER A 95 8.66 -2.62 10.31
CA SER A 95 9.63 -3.70 10.27
C SER A 95 10.32 -3.85 8.91
N GLN A 96 9.66 -3.44 7.84
CA GLN A 96 10.16 -3.48 6.46
C GLN A 96 10.64 -2.10 5.96
N MET A 97 10.79 -1.12 6.84
CA MET A 97 11.08 0.27 6.47
C MET A 97 12.29 0.40 5.53
N GLN A 98 13.38 -0.30 5.81
CA GLN A 98 14.60 -0.22 5.00
C GLN A 98 14.37 -0.72 3.57
N GLN A 99 13.60 -1.79 3.41
CA GLN A 99 13.23 -2.34 2.11
C GLN A 99 12.32 -1.39 1.33
N LEU A 100 11.31 -0.81 1.98
CA LEU A 100 10.42 0.18 1.38
C LEU A 100 11.17 1.43 0.93
N ILE A 101 12.13 1.92 1.73
CA ILE A 101 13.01 3.03 1.34
C ILE A 101 13.78 2.68 0.06
N GLY A 102 14.32 1.47 -0.04
CA GLY A 102 15.06 1.02 -1.23
C GLY A 102 14.19 1.04 -2.50
N ILE A 103 12.94 0.59 -2.41
CA ILE A 103 12.00 0.61 -3.53
C ILE A 103 11.64 2.07 -3.89
N LEU A 104 11.29 2.91 -2.93
CA LEU A 104 10.93 4.31 -3.14
C LEU A 104 12.06 5.12 -3.81
N VAL A 105 13.30 4.88 -3.42
CA VAL A 105 14.45 5.54 -4.03
C VAL A 105 14.64 5.10 -5.48
N ARG A 106 14.55 3.79 -5.75
CA ARG A 106 14.82 3.25 -7.09
C ARG A 106 13.65 3.44 -8.06
N GLU A 107 12.42 3.22 -7.61
CA GLU A 107 11.23 3.27 -8.46
C GLU A 107 10.70 4.70 -8.64
N ALA A 108 10.53 5.43 -7.53
CA ALA A 108 9.98 6.78 -7.57
C ALA A 108 11.05 7.89 -7.63
N GLY A 109 12.33 7.56 -7.67
CA GLY A 109 13.43 8.53 -7.75
C GLY A 109 13.53 9.44 -6.52
N LYS A 110 13.07 8.99 -5.35
CA LYS A 110 13.06 9.80 -4.14
C LYS A 110 14.45 9.91 -3.50
N THR A 111 14.69 11.04 -2.84
CA THR A 111 15.84 11.16 -1.94
C THR A 111 15.61 10.29 -0.70
N PHE A 112 16.67 9.91 0.00
CA PHE A 112 16.54 9.13 1.24
C PHE A 112 15.68 9.82 2.28
N SER A 113 15.81 11.13 2.47
CA SER A 113 15.01 11.89 3.42
C SER A 113 13.52 11.86 3.07
N ASN A 114 13.17 12.00 1.79
CA ASN A 114 11.80 11.96 1.33
C ASN A 114 11.23 10.54 1.42
N ALA A 115 12.01 9.51 1.11
CA ALA A 115 11.58 8.11 1.24
C ALA A 115 11.33 7.74 2.71
N ILE A 116 12.20 8.18 3.64
CA ILE A 116 12.00 7.98 5.08
C ILE A 116 10.72 8.70 5.54
N ALA A 117 10.52 9.94 5.13
CA ALA A 117 9.33 10.71 5.48
C ALA A 117 8.06 10.02 4.98
N GLU A 118 8.07 9.50 3.77
CA GLU A 118 6.93 8.81 3.17
C GLU A 118 6.57 7.50 3.87
N VAL A 119 7.54 6.69 4.25
CA VAL A 119 7.25 5.47 5.05
C VAL A 119 6.65 5.84 6.40
N ARG A 120 7.21 6.87 7.07
CA ARG A 120 6.68 7.34 8.37
C ARG A 120 5.26 7.87 8.24
N GLU A 121 4.98 8.67 7.22
CA GLU A 121 3.65 9.20 6.95
C GLU A 121 2.64 8.07 6.69
N ALA A 122 3.01 7.04 5.92
CA ALA A 122 2.18 5.87 5.70
C ALA A 122 1.83 5.14 7.01
N VAL A 123 2.82 4.95 7.88
CA VAL A 123 2.64 4.35 9.22
C VAL A 123 1.75 5.23 10.10
N ASP A 124 1.96 6.54 10.08
CA ASP A 124 1.17 7.51 10.85
C ASP A 124 -0.31 7.50 10.41
N PHE A 125 -0.60 7.41 9.10
CA PHE A 125 -1.97 7.24 8.61
C PHE A 125 -2.64 5.97 9.14
N LEU A 126 -1.94 4.85 9.15
CA LEU A 126 -2.48 3.59 9.68
C LEU A 126 -2.84 3.72 11.17
N HIS A 127 -1.95 4.31 11.98
CA HIS A 127 -2.20 4.54 13.40
C HIS A 127 -3.32 5.56 13.63
N TYR A 128 -3.33 6.64 12.87
CA TYR A 128 -4.30 7.72 13.02
C TYR A 128 -5.74 7.21 12.77
N TYR A 129 -5.98 6.58 11.63
CA TYR A 129 -7.32 6.07 11.32
C TYR A 129 -7.71 4.87 12.18
N ALA A 130 -6.77 4.04 12.60
CA ALA A 130 -7.03 2.98 13.57
C ALA A 130 -7.48 3.56 14.92
N GLY A 131 -6.81 4.61 15.41
CA GLY A 131 -7.19 5.30 16.63
C GLY A 131 -8.60 5.87 16.55
N GLN A 132 -8.89 6.64 15.49
CA GLN A 132 -10.21 7.25 15.31
C GLN A 132 -11.34 6.21 15.26
N VAL A 133 -11.17 5.13 14.48
CA VAL A 133 -12.25 4.14 14.35
C VAL A 133 -12.45 3.34 15.64
N ARG A 134 -11.40 3.08 16.39
CA ARG A 134 -11.49 2.38 17.67
C ARG A 134 -12.22 3.20 18.71
N ASP A 135 -11.96 4.52 18.75
CA ASP A 135 -12.41 5.39 19.85
C ASP A 135 -13.75 6.06 19.57
N ASP A 136 -14.07 6.33 18.29
CA ASP A 136 -15.21 7.16 17.91
C ASP A 136 -16.31 6.42 17.14
N PHE A 137 -16.03 5.23 16.56
CA PHE A 137 -16.97 4.55 15.68
C PHE A 137 -17.74 3.41 16.36
N ALA A 138 -19.03 3.35 16.04
CA ALA A 138 -19.88 2.19 16.31
C ALA A 138 -20.66 1.87 15.03
N ASN A 139 -20.80 0.58 14.69
CA ASN A 139 -21.49 0.16 13.46
C ASN A 139 -22.99 0.53 13.46
N GLU A 140 -23.57 0.81 14.62
CA GLU A 140 -24.95 1.27 14.77
C GLU A 140 -25.15 2.71 14.32
N THR A 141 -24.14 3.56 14.50
CA THR A 141 -24.22 5.01 14.25
C THR A 141 -23.42 5.47 13.04
N HIS A 142 -22.37 4.72 12.66
CA HIS A 142 -21.50 5.05 11.53
C HIS A 142 -21.70 4.05 10.41
N ARG A 143 -22.20 4.51 9.27
CA ARG A 143 -22.42 3.68 8.08
C ARG A 143 -21.38 3.95 7.03
N PRO A 144 -20.84 2.91 6.37
CA PRO A 144 -19.92 3.07 5.25
C PRO A 144 -20.65 3.65 4.04
N LEU A 145 -19.90 4.28 3.16
CA LEU A 145 -20.41 4.77 1.86
C LEU A 145 -20.66 3.61 0.88
N GLY A 146 -20.03 2.48 1.10
CA GLY A 146 -19.98 1.34 0.18
C GLY A 146 -18.60 1.19 -0.45
N PRO A 147 -18.49 0.55 -1.62
CA PRO A 147 -17.21 0.42 -2.33
C PRO A 147 -16.61 1.78 -2.68
N VAL A 148 -15.33 1.95 -2.36
CA VAL A 148 -14.56 3.19 -2.60
C VAL A 148 -13.47 2.90 -3.62
N VAL A 149 -13.28 3.80 -4.59
CA VAL A 149 -12.14 3.78 -5.49
C VAL A 149 -11.09 4.75 -4.97
N CYS A 150 -9.90 4.24 -4.67
CA CYS A 150 -8.76 5.04 -4.24
C CYS A 150 -7.82 5.26 -5.43
N ILE A 151 -7.57 6.53 -5.78
CA ILE A 151 -6.68 6.93 -6.88
C ILE A 151 -5.50 7.65 -6.27
N SER A 152 -4.31 7.10 -6.45
CA SER A 152 -3.08 7.61 -5.83
C SER A 152 -2.12 8.16 -6.88
N PRO A 153 -1.45 9.31 -6.62
CA PRO A 153 -0.48 9.89 -7.54
C PRO A 153 0.83 9.11 -7.52
N TRP A 154 1.50 9.02 -8.67
CA TRP A 154 2.77 8.32 -8.82
C TRP A 154 3.91 8.84 -7.93
N ASN A 155 3.91 10.15 -7.63
CA ASN A 155 4.99 10.80 -6.87
C ASN A 155 4.88 10.64 -5.34
N PHE A 156 3.75 10.09 -4.84
CA PHE A 156 3.56 9.64 -3.47
C PHE A 156 3.00 8.22 -3.46
N PRO A 157 3.77 7.25 -3.96
CA PRO A 157 3.25 5.90 -4.23
C PRO A 157 2.93 5.10 -2.97
N LEU A 158 3.47 5.47 -1.82
CA LEU A 158 3.26 4.75 -0.56
C LEU A 158 2.36 5.51 0.41
N ALA A 159 2.69 6.76 0.76
CA ALA A 159 2.00 7.49 1.83
C ALA A 159 0.56 7.81 1.47
N ILE A 160 0.32 8.52 0.37
CA ILE A 160 -1.05 8.89 -0.05
C ILE A 160 -1.87 7.65 -0.36
N PHE A 161 -1.26 6.66 -1.02
CA PHE A 161 -1.87 5.37 -1.28
C PHE A 161 -2.36 4.69 0.03
N THR A 162 -1.46 4.56 1.02
CA THR A 162 -1.78 3.96 2.32
C THR A 162 -2.83 4.77 3.07
N GLY A 163 -2.76 6.10 3.03
CA GLY A 163 -3.71 6.98 3.71
C GLY A 163 -5.14 6.80 3.21
N GLN A 164 -5.34 6.75 1.89
CA GLN A 164 -6.66 6.51 1.30
C GLN A 164 -7.20 5.12 1.66
N ILE A 165 -6.36 4.09 1.58
CA ILE A 165 -6.71 2.72 1.96
C ILE A 165 -7.11 2.65 3.44
N ALA A 166 -6.26 3.17 4.31
CA ALA A 166 -6.47 3.12 5.75
C ALA A 166 -7.77 3.82 6.15
N ALA A 167 -8.05 5.02 5.62
CA ALA A 167 -9.28 5.75 5.87
C ALA A 167 -10.51 4.98 5.41
N ALA A 168 -10.50 4.44 4.18
CA ALA A 168 -11.63 3.71 3.62
C ALA A 168 -11.92 2.43 4.41
N LEU A 169 -10.89 1.61 4.68
CA LEU A 169 -11.04 0.35 5.42
C LEU A 169 -11.44 0.59 6.87
N ALA A 170 -10.85 1.58 7.56
CA ALA A 170 -11.20 1.92 8.93
C ALA A 170 -12.69 2.24 9.04
N ALA A 171 -13.23 3.05 8.13
CA ALA A 171 -14.63 3.43 8.11
C ALA A 171 -15.60 2.29 7.69
N GLY A 172 -15.09 1.09 7.36
CA GLY A 172 -15.91 -0.07 7.02
C GLY A 172 -16.24 -0.19 5.53
N ASN A 173 -15.59 0.58 4.67
CA ASN A 173 -15.76 0.49 3.22
C ASN A 173 -14.88 -0.63 2.65
N SER A 174 -15.38 -1.36 1.67
CA SER A 174 -14.54 -2.11 0.72
C SER A 174 -13.91 -1.14 -0.28
N LEU A 175 -12.82 -1.54 -0.92
CA LEU A 175 -12.12 -0.63 -1.84
C LEU A 175 -11.54 -1.32 -3.06
N SER A 176 -11.37 -0.52 -4.11
CA SER A 176 -10.56 -0.81 -5.28
C SER A 176 -9.48 0.27 -5.43
N LEU A 177 -8.32 -0.11 -5.91
CA LEU A 177 -7.11 0.71 -5.94
C LEU A 177 -6.62 0.92 -7.37
N ILE A 178 -6.19 2.14 -7.65
CA ILE A 178 -5.53 2.49 -8.89
C ILE A 178 -4.44 3.55 -8.65
N HIS A 179 -3.33 3.41 -9.37
CA HIS A 179 -2.29 4.43 -9.48
C HIS A 179 -2.37 5.17 -10.82
N ILE A 180 -2.10 6.47 -10.78
CA ILE A 180 -1.98 7.35 -11.95
C ILE A 180 -0.70 8.17 -11.89
#